data_8599b828260deaaaf6bc391ac7c3df65
#
_entry.id   8599b828260deaaaf6bc391ac7c3df65
#
_cell.length_a   1.000
_cell.length_b   1.000
_cell.length_c   1.000
_cell.angle_alpha   90.00
_cell.angle_beta   90.00
_cell.angle_gamma   90.00
#
_symmetry.space_group_name_H-M   'P 1'
#
loop_
_entity.id
_entity.type
_entity.pdbx_description
1 polymer ?
#
loop_
_entity_poly.entity_id
_entity_poly.type
_entity_poly.pdbx_seq_one_letter_code
_entity_poly.pdbx_strand_id
1 'polypeptide(L)'
;MTRLPKLYDQSSVLTNDTFQCRDATKKIAVLLTKEASPLTTKIPTTIPSEHFLLPAAKEEIRHFVQSQTIGTHIFVMAPWGDASEVFDICIEEGMCEAEIQINILGVKKRYVYCMKCYNRKEVALDTTHTQCNCGAHLEIGPFFSALRQGYIGYPFQPITKSKGADLYESSGSD
;
A
#
# COMPACT_ATOMS: atom_id res chain seq x y z
N MET A 1 -23.84 -3.99 -1.73
CA MET A 1 -22.82 -2.96 -1.97
C MET A 1 -21.53 -3.64 -2.35
N THR A 2 -21.10 -3.53 -3.61
CA THR A 2 -19.81 -4.03 -4.08
C THR A 2 -18.74 -3.15 -3.45
N ARG A 3 -17.81 -3.75 -2.69
CA ARG A 3 -16.70 -3.00 -2.10
C ARG A 3 -15.72 -2.59 -3.20
N LEU A 4 -15.39 -1.31 -3.24
CA LEU A 4 -14.33 -0.79 -4.09
C LEU A 4 -12.98 -1.36 -3.64
N PRO A 5 -12.07 -1.69 -4.57
CA PRO A 5 -10.72 -2.09 -4.24
C PRO A 5 -9.98 -0.97 -3.49
N LYS A 6 -8.99 -1.35 -2.69
CA LYS A 6 -8.15 -0.43 -1.92
C LYS A 6 -6.69 -0.72 -2.20
N LEU A 7 -5.89 0.34 -2.30
CA LEU A 7 -4.45 0.20 -2.49
C LEU A 7 -3.80 -0.35 -1.22
N TYR A 8 -2.95 -1.36 -1.36
CA TYR A 8 -2.17 -1.98 -0.30
C TYR A 8 -0.74 -2.29 -0.79
N ASP A 9 0.19 -2.52 0.11
CA ASP A 9 1.63 -2.63 -0.19
C ASP A 9 2.03 -3.72 -1.19
N GLN A 10 1.16 -4.71 -1.42
CA GLN A 10 1.34 -5.81 -2.39
C GLN A 10 0.40 -5.69 -3.59
N SER A 11 -0.23 -4.53 -3.80
CA SER A 11 -1.13 -4.35 -4.94
C SER A 11 -0.39 -4.49 -6.28
N SER A 12 -1.04 -5.15 -7.24
CA SER A 12 -0.50 -5.36 -8.59
C SER A 12 -0.35 -4.07 -9.41
N VAL A 13 -1.01 -2.98 -9.02
CA VAL A 13 -0.88 -1.68 -9.69
C VAL A 13 0.40 -0.93 -9.30
N LEU A 14 1.08 -1.36 -8.22
CA LEU A 14 2.35 -0.79 -7.79
C LEU A 14 3.47 -1.26 -8.72
N THR A 15 4.17 -0.30 -9.33
CA THR A 15 5.36 -0.56 -10.11
C THR A 15 6.59 0.04 -9.42
N ASN A 16 7.76 -0.55 -9.64
CA ASN A 16 8.97 -0.06 -8.98
C ASN A 16 9.68 1.03 -9.77
N ASP A 17 9.70 1.02 -11.12
CA ASP A 17 10.63 1.90 -11.82
C ASP A 17 10.20 2.42 -13.20
N THR A 18 9.35 1.76 -13.94
CA THR A 18 9.05 2.12 -15.33
C THR A 18 7.58 2.05 -15.64
N PHE A 19 7.10 3.08 -16.33
CA PHE A 19 5.79 3.01 -16.95
C PHE A 19 5.75 1.86 -17.96
N GLN A 20 4.76 0.99 -17.79
CA GLN A 20 4.49 -0.11 -18.74
C GLN A 20 3.28 0.27 -19.58
N CYS A 21 3.54 0.60 -20.83
CA CYS A 21 2.48 0.90 -21.78
C CYS A 21 1.81 -0.40 -22.25
N ARG A 22 0.48 -0.40 -22.31
CA ARG A 22 -0.30 -1.47 -22.93
C ARG A 22 -0.61 -1.10 -24.37
N ASP A 23 -0.76 -2.09 -25.24
CA ASP A 23 -1.03 -1.88 -26.67
C ASP A 23 -2.29 -1.03 -26.94
N ALA A 24 -3.26 -1.07 -26.02
CA ALA A 24 -4.50 -0.29 -26.12
C ALA A 24 -4.40 1.13 -25.57
N THR A 25 -3.25 1.57 -25.03
CA THR A 25 -3.08 2.89 -24.42
C THR A 25 -3.08 3.98 -25.51
N LYS A 26 -4.08 4.86 -25.46
CA LYS A 26 -4.23 5.99 -26.39
C LYS A 26 -3.71 7.30 -25.82
N LYS A 27 -3.75 7.46 -24.52
CA LYS A 27 -3.33 8.66 -23.77
C LYS A 27 -2.76 8.25 -22.42
N ILE A 28 -1.82 9.02 -21.90
CA ILE A 28 -1.26 8.85 -20.56
C ILE A 28 -1.62 10.09 -19.75
N ALA A 29 -2.33 9.91 -18.63
CA ALA A 29 -2.55 10.95 -17.65
C ALA A 29 -1.58 10.74 -16.48
N VAL A 30 -0.71 11.70 -16.22
CA VAL A 30 0.37 11.62 -15.23
C VAL A 30 0.03 12.49 -14.04
N LEU A 31 -0.16 11.89 -12.87
CA LEU A 31 -0.32 12.59 -11.61
C LEU A 31 0.98 12.48 -10.82
N LEU A 32 1.64 13.60 -10.56
CA LEU A 32 2.98 13.58 -9.97
C LEU A 32 3.19 14.71 -8.97
N THR A 33 4.05 14.47 -7.98
CA THR A 33 4.58 15.54 -7.13
C THR A 33 5.76 16.25 -7.82
N LYS A 34 6.14 17.44 -7.33
CA LYS A 34 7.25 18.22 -7.89
C LYS A 34 8.57 17.43 -7.92
N GLU A 35 8.79 16.61 -6.90
CA GLU A 35 9.99 15.79 -6.75
C GLU A 35 10.05 14.67 -7.80
N ALA A 36 8.90 14.25 -8.32
CA ALA A 36 8.79 13.21 -9.34
C ALA A 36 9.06 13.72 -10.75
N SER A 37 9.08 15.02 -10.99
CA SER A 37 9.22 15.61 -12.32
C SER A 37 10.39 15.04 -13.16
N PRO A 38 11.58 14.77 -12.59
CA PRO A 38 12.67 14.14 -13.35
C PRO A 38 12.38 12.71 -13.85
N LEU A 39 11.43 12.01 -13.22
CA LEU A 39 11.09 10.63 -13.57
C LEU A 39 10.15 10.54 -14.78
N THR A 40 9.56 11.65 -15.21
CA THR A 40 8.66 11.70 -16.39
C THR A 40 9.38 11.37 -17.70
N THR A 41 10.72 11.46 -17.74
CA THR A 41 11.53 11.06 -18.90
C THR A 41 11.40 9.60 -19.27
N LYS A 42 10.87 8.76 -18.36
CA LYS A 42 10.61 7.33 -18.62
C LYS A 42 9.27 7.08 -19.33
N ILE A 43 8.45 8.11 -19.50
CA ILE A 43 7.16 8.01 -20.20
C ILE A 43 7.42 8.09 -21.72
N PRO A 44 6.82 7.19 -22.53
CA PRO A 44 6.98 7.23 -23.97
C PRO A 44 6.48 8.55 -24.57
N THR A 45 7.32 9.23 -25.33
CA THR A 45 6.95 10.49 -26.01
C THR A 45 6.05 10.28 -27.24
N THR A 46 5.87 9.02 -27.65
CA THR A 46 5.04 8.64 -28.80
C THR A 46 3.53 8.66 -28.48
N ILE A 47 3.17 8.66 -27.20
CA ILE A 47 1.77 8.67 -26.75
C ILE A 47 1.47 10.05 -26.14
N PRO A 48 0.34 10.69 -26.51
CA PRO A 48 -0.06 11.94 -25.90
C PRO A 48 -0.13 11.84 -24.38
N SER A 49 0.48 12.76 -23.67
CA SER A 49 0.46 12.78 -22.20
C SER A 49 -0.04 14.11 -21.66
N GLU A 50 -0.78 14.04 -20.56
CA GLU A 50 -1.26 15.17 -19.80
C GLU A 50 -0.76 15.05 -18.36
N HIS A 51 -0.33 16.17 -17.76
CA HIS A 51 0.29 16.16 -16.43
C HIS A 51 -0.57 16.94 -15.44
N PHE A 52 -0.73 16.37 -14.26
CA PHE A 52 -1.43 16.97 -13.13
C PHE A 52 -0.53 16.97 -11.89
N LEU A 53 -0.44 18.13 -11.22
CA LEU A 53 0.48 18.31 -10.10
C LEU A 53 -0.19 17.98 -8.76
N LEU A 54 0.48 17.15 -7.97
CA LEU A 54 0.11 16.79 -6.60
C LEU A 54 1.02 17.53 -5.58
N PRO A 55 0.59 17.74 -4.31
CA PRO A 55 -0.77 17.45 -3.83
C PRO A 55 -1.79 18.47 -4.35
N ALA A 56 -3.04 18.04 -4.45
CA ALA A 56 -4.17 18.86 -4.86
C ALA A 56 -5.42 18.48 -4.04
N ALA A 57 -6.46 19.30 -4.08
CA ALA A 57 -7.72 18.97 -3.44
C ALA A 57 -8.38 17.76 -4.13
N LYS A 58 -9.08 16.92 -3.36
CA LYS A 58 -9.77 15.71 -3.88
C LYS A 58 -10.65 16.00 -5.08
N GLU A 59 -11.40 17.08 -5.03
CA GLU A 59 -12.30 17.47 -6.10
C GLU A 59 -11.54 17.87 -7.39
N GLU A 60 -10.36 18.46 -7.27
CA GLU A 60 -9.53 18.78 -8.43
C GLU A 60 -8.98 17.51 -9.07
N ILE A 61 -8.52 16.55 -8.25
CA ILE A 61 -8.09 15.23 -8.73
C ILE A 61 -9.26 14.52 -9.41
N ARG A 62 -10.45 14.53 -8.80
CA ARG A 62 -11.67 13.93 -9.33
C ARG A 62 -12.04 14.52 -10.69
N HIS A 63 -12.06 15.84 -10.81
CA HIS A 63 -12.32 16.52 -12.09
C HIS A 63 -11.29 16.15 -13.15
N PHE A 64 -10.01 16.08 -12.79
CA PHE A 64 -8.98 15.66 -13.73
C PHE A 64 -9.21 14.21 -14.20
N VAL A 65 -9.51 13.29 -13.31
CA VAL A 65 -9.80 11.89 -13.65
C VAL A 65 -11.05 11.78 -14.54
N GLN A 66 -12.13 12.49 -14.19
CA GLN A 66 -13.38 12.52 -14.97
C GLN A 66 -13.20 13.12 -16.38
N SER A 67 -12.26 14.01 -16.57
CA SER A 67 -11.96 14.62 -17.87
C SER A 67 -11.25 13.65 -18.83
N GLN A 68 -10.77 12.50 -18.33
CA GLN A 68 -10.03 11.56 -19.14
C GLN A 68 -10.96 10.74 -20.04
N THR A 69 -10.49 10.47 -21.25
CA THR A 69 -11.22 9.68 -22.25
C THR A 69 -10.91 8.18 -22.14
N ILE A 70 -11.79 7.34 -22.66
CA ILE A 70 -11.59 5.89 -22.75
C ILE A 70 -10.27 5.57 -23.49
N GLY A 71 -9.47 4.69 -22.88
CA GLY A 71 -8.14 4.35 -23.37
C GLY A 71 -7.02 5.21 -22.75
N THR A 72 -7.35 6.08 -21.79
CA THR A 72 -6.34 6.76 -20.97
C THR A 72 -5.80 5.81 -19.91
N HIS A 73 -4.48 5.78 -19.78
CA HIS A 73 -3.79 5.07 -18.70
C HIS A 73 -3.30 6.09 -17.66
N ILE A 74 -3.70 5.90 -16.41
CA ILE A 74 -3.26 6.76 -15.30
C ILE A 74 -1.91 6.27 -14.78
N PHE A 75 -0.95 7.18 -14.70
CA PHE A 75 0.35 6.93 -14.08
C PHE A 75 0.58 7.91 -12.93
N VAL A 76 0.72 7.37 -11.72
CA VAL A 76 0.89 8.16 -10.50
C VAL A 76 2.33 8.05 -10.00
N MET A 77 2.96 9.19 -9.71
CA MET A 77 4.27 9.26 -9.07
C MET A 77 4.18 10.17 -7.84
N ALA A 78 3.97 9.58 -6.68
CA ALA A 78 3.70 10.33 -5.46
C ALA A 78 4.07 9.51 -4.21
N PRO A 79 4.21 10.16 -3.03
CA PRO A 79 4.27 9.47 -1.75
C PRO A 79 3.02 8.61 -1.51
N TRP A 80 3.14 7.61 -0.62
CA TRP A 80 2.08 6.62 -0.37
C TRP A 80 0.69 7.24 -0.11
N GLY A 81 0.63 8.33 0.68
CA GLY A 81 -0.64 8.98 1.02
C GLY A 81 -1.38 9.52 -0.20
N ASP A 82 -0.71 10.34 -0.99
CA ASP A 82 -1.27 10.96 -2.20
C ASP A 82 -1.60 9.90 -3.25
N ALA A 83 -0.71 8.92 -3.43
CA ALA A 83 -0.91 7.83 -4.38
C ALA A 83 -2.13 6.97 -4.03
N SER A 84 -2.34 6.68 -2.75
CA SER A 84 -3.52 5.94 -2.26
C SER A 84 -4.81 6.73 -2.48
N GLU A 85 -4.79 8.04 -2.27
CA GLU A 85 -5.94 8.91 -2.50
C GLU A 85 -6.31 8.98 -3.99
N VAL A 86 -5.31 9.16 -4.87
CA VAL A 86 -5.54 9.14 -6.32
C VAL A 86 -6.10 7.80 -6.77
N PHE A 87 -5.55 6.69 -6.26
CA PHE A 87 -6.06 5.36 -6.58
C PHE A 87 -7.53 5.20 -6.21
N ASP A 88 -7.89 5.57 -4.98
CA ASP A 88 -9.28 5.49 -4.51
C ASP A 88 -10.22 6.31 -5.39
N ILE A 89 -9.83 7.54 -5.76
CA ILE A 89 -10.62 8.40 -6.67
C ILE A 89 -10.76 7.74 -8.05
N CYS A 90 -9.70 7.22 -8.64
CA CYS A 90 -9.77 6.55 -9.95
C CYS A 90 -10.76 5.38 -9.93
N ILE A 91 -10.73 4.55 -8.88
CA ILE A 91 -11.66 3.42 -8.73
C ILE A 91 -13.10 3.91 -8.52
N GLU A 92 -13.31 4.96 -7.73
CA GLU A 92 -14.63 5.56 -7.52
C GLU A 92 -15.23 6.11 -8.82
N GLU A 93 -14.39 6.68 -9.70
CA GLU A 93 -14.78 7.19 -11.01
C GLU A 93 -14.92 6.10 -12.10
N GLY A 94 -14.76 4.83 -11.71
CA GLY A 94 -15.05 3.68 -12.58
C GLY A 94 -13.86 3.18 -13.40
N MET A 95 -12.65 3.64 -13.15
CA MET A 95 -11.46 3.08 -13.75
C MET A 95 -11.15 1.68 -13.18
N CYS A 96 -10.63 0.79 -14.00
CA CYS A 96 -10.17 -0.50 -13.52
C CYS A 96 -8.68 -0.44 -13.12
N GLU A 97 -8.28 -1.32 -12.19
CA GLU A 97 -6.88 -1.40 -11.75
C GLU A 97 -5.89 -1.60 -12.91
N ALA A 98 -6.35 -2.21 -13.99
CA ALA A 98 -5.55 -2.42 -15.18
C ALA A 98 -5.16 -1.12 -15.93
N GLU A 99 -5.89 -0.05 -15.72
CA GLU A 99 -5.65 1.27 -16.32
C GLU A 99 -4.82 2.18 -15.42
N ILE A 100 -4.41 1.68 -14.26
CA ILE A 100 -3.69 2.46 -13.25
C ILE A 100 -2.32 1.83 -12.99
N GLN A 101 -1.27 2.65 -12.97
CA GLN A 101 0.06 2.30 -12.49
C GLN A 101 0.53 3.32 -11.47
N ILE A 102 1.16 2.84 -10.39
CA ILE A 102 1.62 3.70 -9.30
C ILE A 102 3.09 3.43 -9.01
N ASN A 103 3.90 4.47 -9.10
CA ASN A 103 5.27 4.50 -8.62
C ASN A 103 5.29 5.29 -7.31
N ILE A 104 5.55 4.59 -6.19
CA ILE A 104 5.60 5.21 -4.88
C ILE A 104 6.96 5.89 -4.67
N LEU A 105 6.91 7.18 -4.38
CA LEU A 105 8.08 7.94 -3.95
C LEU A 105 8.32 7.76 -2.46
N GLY A 106 9.51 7.28 -2.11
CA GLY A 106 9.86 6.99 -0.72
C GLY A 106 9.34 5.64 -0.23
N VAL A 107 8.91 5.59 1.02
CA VAL A 107 8.60 4.34 1.72
C VAL A 107 7.13 3.97 1.57
N LYS A 108 6.86 2.75 1.12
CA LYS A 108 5.53 2.14 1.19
C LYS A 108 5.13 1.97 2.65
N LYS A 109 3.86 2.25 2.98
CA LYS A 109 3.35 2.07 4.33
C LYS A 109 2.57 0.78 4.44
N ARG A 110 2.84 0.04 5.51
CA ARG A 110 2.10 -1.16 5.88
C ARG A 110 1.39 -0.95 7.20
N TYR A 111 0.13 -1.32 7.25
CA TYR A 111 -0.68 -1.19 8.45
C TYR A 111 -1.15 -2.54 8.93
N VAL A 112 -1.18 -2.70 10.27
CA VAL A 112 -1.70 -3.89 10.95
C VAL A 112 -2.89 -3.50 11.81
N TYR A 113 -3.97 -4.23 11.67
CA TYR A 113 -5.18 -4.11 12.47
C TYR A 113 -5.16 -5.11 13.61
N CYS A 114 -5.14 -4.63 14.83
CA CYS A 114 -5.09 -5.47 16.03
C CYS A 114 -6.46 -6.09 16.33
N MET A 115 -6.54 -7.42 16.35
CA MET A 115 -7.78 -8.13 16.68
C MET A 115 -8.18 -8.08 18.16
N LYS A 116 -7.32 -7.50 19.04
CA LYS A 116 -7.64 -7.32 20.46
C LYS A 116 -8.28 -5.96 20.76
N CYS A 117 -7.70 -4.87 20.28
CA CYS A 117 -8.16 -3.52 20.57
C CYS A 117 -8.76 -2.78 19.37
N TYR A 118 -8.76 -3.42 18.20
CA TYR A 118 -9.33 -2.92 16.95
C TYR A 118 -8.67 -1.65 16.39
N ASN A 119 -7.53 -1.26 16.92
CA ASN A 119 -6.75 -0.14 16.41
C ASN A 119 -5.79 -0.57 15.30
N ARG A 120 -5.48 0.38 14.41
CA ARG A 120 -4.52 0.22 13.33
C ARG A 120 -3.18 0.82 13.75
N LYS A 121 -2.10 0.11 13.44
CA LYS A 121 -0.70 0.54 13.68
C LYS A 121 0.10 0.43 12.39
N GLU A 122 0.94 1.43 12.12
CA GLU A 122 1.94 1.36 11.05
C GLU A 122 3.10 0.47 11.48
N VAL A 123 3.59 -0.35 10.56
CA VAL A 123 4.73 -1.26 10.75
C VAL A 123 5.62 -1.24 9.52
N ALA A 124 6.86 -1.74 9.63
CA ALA A 124 7.74 -1.95 8.49
C ALA A 124 7.18 -3.05 7.56
N LEU A 125 7.54 -3.01 6.27
CA LEU A 125 6.96 -3.89 5.24
C LEU A 125 7.24 -5.38 5.49
N ASP A 126 8.39 -5.71 6.04
CA ASP A 126 8.88 -7.05 6.33
C ASP A 126 8.50 -7.58 7.72
N THR A 127 7.77 -6.76 8.50
CA THR A 127 7.38 -7.12 9.86
C THR A 127 6.41 -8.29 9.86
N THR A 128 6.77 -9.37 10.53
CA THR A 128 5.91 -10.55 10.75
C THR A 128 5.26 -10.56 12.13
N HIS A 129 5.91 -9.94 13.12
CA HIS A 129 5.43 -9.83 14.50
C HIS A 129 5.63 -8.41 15.02
N THR A 130 4.67 -7.91 15.79
CA THR A 130 4.76 -6.60 16.41
C THR A 130 4.05 -6.56 17.75
N GLN A 131 4.34 -5.56 18.58
CA GLN A 131 3.56 -5.29 19.77
C GLN A 131 2.62 -4.12 19.49
N CYS A 132 1.33 -4.32 19.77
CA CYS A 132 0.33 -3.27 19.66
C CYS A 132 0.45 -2.28 20.84
N ASN A 133 -0.04 -1.06 20.64
CA ASN A 133 -0.10 -0.05 21.72
C ASN A 133 -0.96 -0.50 22.92
N CYS A 134 -1.87 -1.47 22.74
CA CYS A 134 -2.65 -2.09 23.82
C CYS A 134 -1.87 -3.19 24.59
N GLY A 135 -0.58 -3.38 24.30
CA GLY A 135 0.29 -4.37 24.92
C GLY A 135 0.19 -5.79 24.30
N ALA A 136 -0.72 -6.05 23.39
CA ALA A 136 -0.82 -7.37 22.74
C ALA A 136 0.36 -7.62 21.78
N HIS A 137 0.97 -8.80 21.87
CA HIS A 137 1.85 -9.31 20.83
C HIS A 137 1.00 -9.79 19.67
N LEU A 138 1.34 -9.39 18.45
CA LEU A 138 0.59 -9.70 17.24
C LEU A 138 1.47 -10.46 16.26
N GLU A 139 0.95 -11.55 15.74
CA GLU A 139 1.42 -12.18 14.52
C GLU A 139 0.65 -11.60 13.34
N ILE A 140 1.36 -11.16 12.30
CA ILE A 140 0.75 -10.51 11.14
C ILE A 140 0.43 -11.56 10.09
N GLY A 141 -0.87 -11.77 9.86
CA GLY A 141 -1.34 -12.67 8.82
C GLY A 141 -1.10 -12.13 7.40
N PRO A 142 -1.17 -13.02 6.39
CA PRO A 142 -0.91 -12.65 5.00
C PRO A 142 -2.07 -11.87 4.35
N PHE A 143 -3.24 -11.82 4.98
CA PHE A 143 -4.44 -11.26 4.37
C PHE A 143 -4.60 -9.78 4.68
N PHE A 144 -4.71 -8.97 3.61
CA PHE A 144 -5.08 -7.57 3.71
C PHE A 144 -6.60 -7.41 3.77
N SER A 145 -7.09 -6.70 4.77
CA SER A 145 -8.51 -6.36 4.90
C SER A 145 -8.78 -4.97 4.30
N ALA A 146 -9.43 -4.94 3.15
CA ALA A 146 -9.86 -3.68 2.52
C ALA A 146 -10.81 -2.86 3.41
N LEU A 147 -11.64 -3.53 4.25
CA LEU A 147 -12.52 -2.86 5.20
C LEU A 147 -11.74 -2.11 6.29
N ARG A 148 -10.66 -2.75 6.78
CA ARG A 148 -9.87 -2.26 7.93
C ARG A 148 -8.63 -1.52 7.48
N GLN A 149 -8.37 -1.52 6.17
CA GLN A 149 -7.21 -0.91 5.52
C GLN A 149 -5.89 -1.32 6.18
N GLY A 150 -5.74 -2.63 6.40
CA GLY A 150 -4.55 -3.18 7.04
C GLY A 150 -4.55 -4.70 7.06
N TYR A 151 -3.38 -5.27 7.30
CA TYR A 151 -3.22 -6.71 7.54
C TYR A 151 -3.79 -7.08 8.90
N ILE A 152 -4.30 -8.30 9.02
CA ILE A 152 -4.86 -8.77 10.28
C ILE A 152 -3.74 -9.18 11.23
N GLY A 153 -3.70 -8.55 12.41
CA GLY A 153 -2.79 -8.90 13.50
C GLY A 153 -3.47 -9.75 14.54
N TYR A 154 -3.06 -11.02 14.63
CA TYR A 154 -3.60 -12.00 15.56
C TYR A 154 -2.85 -11.95 16.87
N PRO A 155 -3.53 -11.73 18.02
CA PRO A 155 -2.90 -11.76 19.33
C PRO A 155 -2.36 -13.15 19.66
N PHE A 156 -1.13 -13.23 20.16
CA PHE A 156 -0.52 -14.45 20.68
C PHE A 156 0.22 -14.18 22.00
N GLN A 157 0.47 -15.25 22.76
CA GLN A 157 1.32 -15.18 23.94
C GLN A 157 2.72 -15.69 23.59
N PRO A 158 3.75 -14.85 23.64
CA PRO A 158 5.12 -15.30 23.40
C PRO A 158 5.51 -16.31 24.49
N ILE A 159 6.01 -17.46 24.08
CA ILE A 159 6.56 -18.45 25.00
C ILE A 159 7.88 -17.91 25.53
N THR A 160 7.87 -17.37 26.73
CA THR A 160 9.10 -17.08 27.45
C THR A 160 9.69 -18.41 27.89
N LYS A 161 10.82 -18.82 27.30
CA LYS A 161 11.62 -19.89 27.89
C LYS A 161 12.04 -19.41 29.28
N SER A 162 11.39 -19.92 30.32
CA SER A 162 11.87 -19.73 31.68
C SER A 162 13.27 -20.35 31.76
N LYS A 163 14.26 -19.56 32.09
CA LYS A 163 15.52 -20.06 32.63
C LYS A 163 15.20 -20.67 34.00
N GLY A 164 15.10 -21.96 34.03
CA GLY A 164 14.83 -22.72 35.25
C GLY A 164 14.54 -24.15 34.83
N ALA A 165 15.21 -25.09 35.27
CA ALA A 165 15.92 -25.42 36.45
C ALA A 165 16.97 -26.49 36.12
N ASP A 166 18.21 -26.15 36.26
CA ASP A 166 19.23 -27.13 36.67
C ASP A 166 18.97 -27.45 38.14
N LEU A 167 18.12 -28.37 38.42
CA LEU A 167 17.98 -28.99 39.73
C LEU A 167 17.63 -30.47 39.55
N TYR A 168 18.60 -31.22 39.08
CA TYR A 168 18.66 -32.64 39.38
C TYR A 168 20.13 -33.00 39.67
N GLU A 169 20.58 -32.59 40.84
CA GLU A 169 21.76 -33.25 41.44
C GLU A 169 21.29 -34.60 41.96
N SER A 170 21.77 -35.65 41.35
CA SER A 170 21.71 -37.01 41.81
C SER A 170 22.55 -37.15 43.05
N SER A 171 21.94 -37.18 44.20
CA SER A 171 22.58 -37.79 45.37
C SER A 171 22.39 -39.31 45.29
N GLY A 172 23.40 -39.96 44.73
CA GLY A 172 23.60 -41.38 44.88
C GLY A 172 24.77 -41.58 45.84
N SER A 173 24.49 -42.07 46.99
CA SER A 173 25.50 -42.63 47.89
C SER A 173 24.99 -43.93 48.44
N ASP A 174 25.88 -44.93 48.33
CA ASP A 174 26.06 -46.22 48.98
C ASP A 174 25.38 -47.40 48.35
#